data_e818d47de3c9357becbfac9e04be0070
#
_entry.id   e818d47de3c9357becbfac9e04be0070
#
_cell.length_a   1.000
_cell.length_b   1.000
_cell.length_c   1.000
_cell.angle_alpha   90.00
_cell.angle_beta   90.00
_cell.angle_gamma   90.00
#
_symmetry.space_group_name_H-M   'P 1'
#
loop_
_entity.id
_entity.type
_entity.pdbx_description
1 polymer ?
#
loop_
_entity_poly.entity_id
_entity_poly.type
_entity_poly.pdbx_seq_one_letter_code
_entity_poly.pdbx_strand_id
1 'polypeptide(L)'
;MSWYEQIEPNVLTYVKYSVEELGYSPRFTSVLDKTVVDDNGVPKKLPTVYIHMLQPAEVGNDLDNTEINGVLATIEIQIFSNNYNESQSLRTITLDCMKKLRFNVPMLPVTTNQGDYFLTIARYRRVVGGGDSDLITEL
;
A
#
# COMPACT_ATOMS: atom_id res chain seq x y z
N MET A 1 5.42 -20.42 0.93
CA MET A 1 5.44 -18.94 0.87
C MET A 1 6.34 -18.41 1.97
N SER A 2 7.27 -17.55 1.60
CA SER A 2 8.12 -16.89 2.59
C SER A 2 7.28 -15.92 3.43
N TRP A 3 7.64 -15.78 4.72
CA TRP A 3 6.84 -14.97 5.64
C TRP A 3 6.67 -13.51 5.17
N TYR A 4 7.69 -12.93 4.52
CA TYR A 4 7.61 -11.52 4.08
C TYR A 4 6.63 -11.32 2.91
N GLU A 5 6.24 -12.37 2.23
CA GLU A 5 5.22 -12.28 1.17
C GLU A 5 3.82 -11.99 1.73
N GLN A 6 3.63 -12.11 3.05
CA GLN A 6 2.37 -11.76 3.72
C GLN A 6 2.19 -10.26 3.88
N ILE A 7 3.26 -9.48 3.76
CA ILE A 7 3.22 -8.03 4.06
C ILE A 7 2.22 -7.30 3.16
N GLU A 8 2.33 -7.49 1.84
CA GLU A 8 1.46 -6.79 0.89
C GLU A 8 -0.03 -7.10 1.12
N PRO A 9 -0.47 -8.37 1.14
CA PRO A 9 -1.90 -8.64 1.35
C PRO A 9 -2.39 -8.20 2.73
N ASN A 10 -1.56 -8.25 3.76
CA ASN A 10 -1.96 -7.80 5.09
C ASN A 10 -2.08 -6.29 5.16
N VAL A 11 -1.17 -5.55 4.55
CA VAL A 11 -1.28 -4.09 4.45
C VAL A 11 -2.55 -3.70 3.69
N LEU A 12 -2.80 -4.37 2.56
CA LEU A 12 -4.01 -4.10 1.77
C LEU A 12 -5.27 -4.31 2.61
N THR A 13 -5.32 -5.40 3.38
CA THR A 13 -6.46 -5.71 4.24
C THR A 13 -6.67 -4.63 5.31
N TYR A 14 -5.60 -4.19 5.95
CA TYR A 14 -5.66 -3.14 6.96
C TYR A 14 -6.15 -1.81 6.39
N VAL A 15 -5.62 -1.41 5.25
CA VAL A 15 -6.00 -0.15 4.60
C VAL A 15 -7.46 -0.22 4.15
N LYS A 16 -7.84 -1.34 3.53
CA LYS A 16 -9.23 -1.56 3.09
C LYS A 16 -10.21 -1.46 4.24
N TYR A 17 -9.92 -2.13 5.35
CA TYR A 17 -10.76 -2.08 6.54
C TYR A 17 -10.88 -0.63 7.06
N SER A 18 -9.77 0.07 7.18
CA SER A 18 -9.76 1.45 7.69
C SER A 18 -10.55 2.40 6.81
N VAL A 19 -10.46 2.24 5.49
CA VAL A 19 -11.18 3.07 4.52
C VAL A 19 -12.68 2.75 4.56
N GLU A 20 -13.04 1.48 4.55
CA GLU A 20 -14.44 1.06 4.55
C GLU A 20 -15.16 1.42 5.84
N GLU A 21 -14.45 1.36 6.97
CA GLU A 21 -15.02 1.73 8.28
C GLU A 21 -15.46 3.20 8.31
N LEU A 22 -14.81 4.06 7.55
CA LEU A 22 -15.15 5.48 7.46
C LEU A 22 -16.14 5.80 6.34
N GLY A 23 -16.72 4.78 5.72
CA GLY A 23 -17.82 4.93 4.77
C GLY A 23 -17.42 5.07 3.31
N TYR A 24 -16.16 4.87 2.97
CA TYR A 24 -15.69 4.92 1.58
C TYR A 24 -15.63 3.52 0.99
N SER A 25 -15.93 3.39 -0.30
CA SER A 25 -15.97 2.10 -0.99
C SER A 25 -15.20 2.12 -2.31
N PRO A 26 -13.90 2.48 -2.30
CA PRO A 26 -13.10 2.41 -3.51
C PRO A 26 -12.82 0.94 -3.87
N ARG A 27 -12.39 0.74 -5.11
CA ARG A 27 -11.82 -0.55 -5.51
C ARG A 27 -10.40 -0.65 -4.97
N PHE A 28 -10.07 -1.77 -4.33
CA PHE A 28 -8.70 -2.05 -3.88
C PHE A 28 -8.07 -3.07 -4.78
N THR A 29 -6.81 -2.86 -5.18
CA THR A 29 -6.08 -3.78 -6.04
C THR A 29 -4.59 -3.71 -5.76
N SER A 30 -3.90 -4.81 -5.98
CA SER A 30 -2.42 -4.87 -5.94
C SER A 30 -1.82 -5.00 -7.33
N VAL A 31 -2.65 -4.99 -8.38
CA VAL A 31 -2.20 -5.09 -9.78
C VAL A 31 -2.92 -4.04 -10.63
N LEU A 32 -2.24 -3.55 -11.66
CA LEU A 32 -2.79 -2.62 -12.63
C LEU A 32 -2.69 -3.26 -14.03
N ASP A 33 -3.37 -4.40 -14.21
CA ASP A 33 -3.39 -5.13 -15.48
C ASP A 33 -4.59 -4.71 -16.34
N LYS A 34 -4.76 -5.37 -17.48
CA LYS A 34 -5.81 -5.05 -18.45
C LYS A 34 -7.22 -5.24 -17.92
N THR A 35 -7.39 -6.02 -16.84
CA THR A 35 -8.71 -6.23 -16.22
C THR A 35 -9.08 -5.05 -15.32
N VAL A 36 -8.11 -4.27 -14.88
CA VAL A 36 -8.27 -3.16 -13.95
C VAL A 36 -8.22 -1.82 -14.66
N VAL A 37 -7.32 -1.65 -15.63
CA VAL A 37 -7.09 -0.37 -16.31
C VAL A 37 -7.57 -0.42 -17.76
N ASP A 38 -7.86 0.78 -18.29
CA ASP A 38 -8.20 0.96 -19.71
C ASP A 38 -6.93 1.04 -20.57
N ASP A 39 -7.07 1.33 -21.88
CA ASP A 39 -5.96 1.40 -22.80
C ASP A 39 -4.97 2.53 -22.47
N ASN A 40 -5.39 3.52 -21.70
CA ASN A 40 -4.56 4.64 -21.27
C ASN A 40 -3.90 4.41 -19.91
N GLY A 41 -4.09 3.24 -19.30
CA GLY A 41 -3.53 2.91 -17.99
C GLY A 41 -4.31 3.50 -16.82
N VAL A 42 -5.52 4.00 -17.06
CA VAL A 42 -6.38 4.55 -16.01
C VAL A 42 -7.33 3.47 -15.50
N PRO A 43 -7.50 3.29 -14.19
CA PRO A 43 -8.46 2.31 -13.66
C PRO A 43 -9.86 2.51 -14.23
N LYS A 44 -10.47 1.41 -14.65
CA LYS A 44 -11.81 1.43 -15.26
C LYS A 44 -12.88 1.88 -14.29
N LYS A 45 -12.66 1.67 -12.99
CA LYS A 45 -13.56 2.08 -11.93
C LYS A 45 -12.84 3.10 -11.04
N LEU A 46 -13.49 4.22 -10.78
CA LEU A 46 -12.97 5.23 -9.85
C LEU A 46 -13.97 5.38 -8.70
N PRO A 47 -13.52 5.56 -7.48
CA PRO A 47 -12.13 5.60 -7.06
C PRO A 47 -11.50 4.20 -6.98
N THR A 48 -10.21 4.13 -7.20
CA THR A 48 -9.40 2.91 -7.05
C THR A 48 -8.19 3.23 -6.18
N VAL A 49 -7.90 2.36 -5.23
CA VAL A 49 -6.70 2.41 -4.40
C VAL A 49 -5.82 1.23 -4.79
N TYR A 50 -4.65 1.54 -5.32
CA TYR A 50 -3.64 0.55 -5.70
C TYR A 50 -2.58 0.49 -4.61
N ILE A 51 -2.36 -0.71 -4.06
CA ILE A 51 -1.39 -0.94 -3.00
C ILE A 51 -0.45 -2.05 -3.46
N HIS A 52 0.84 -1.72 -3.57
CA HIS A 52 1.83 -2.65 -4.08
C HIS A 52 3.11 -2.57 -3.27
N MET A 53 3.65 -3.73 -2.90
CA MET A 53 4.97 -3.79 -2.28
C MET A 53 6.02 -3.87 -3.36
N LEU A 54 6.94 -2.91 -3.35
CA LEU A 54 8.12 -2.96 -4.20
C LEU A 54 9.02 -4.09 -3.71
N GLN A 55 10.01 -4.48 -4.52
CA GLN A 55 10.89 -5.57 -4.13
C GLN A 55 11.53 -5.29 -2.76
N PRO A 56 11.28 -6.13 -1.76
CA PRO A 56 11.85 -5.91 -0.43
C PRO A 56 13.33 -6.25 -0.41
N ALA A 57 14.06 -5.60 0.50
CA ALA A 57 15.48 -5.87 0.71
C ALA A 57 15.68 -6.54 2.06
N GLU A 58 16.57 -7.52 2.11
CA GLU A 58 16.94 -8.16 3.36
C GLU A 58 17.70 -7.18 4.24
N VAL A 59 17.38 -7.15 5.54
CA VAL A 59 18.10 -6.36 6.53
C VAL A 59 18.37 -7.22 7.75
N GLY A 60 19.59 -7.09 8.31
CA GLY A 60 20.05 -7.93 9.40
C GLY A 60 20.42 -9.32 8.92
N ASN A 61 21.43 -9.89 9.50
CA ASN A 61 21.91 -11.23 9.18
C ASN A 61 22.06 -12.03 10.46
N ASP A 62 21.76 -13.33 10.39
CA ASP A 62 22.20 -14.26 11.42
C ASP A 62 23.67 -14.61 11.20
N LEU A 63 24.25 -15.40 12.11
CA LEU A 63 25.67 -15.76 12.03
C LEU A 63 26.01 -16.57 10.78
N ASP A 64 25.06 -17.37 10.31
CA ASP A 64 25.26 -18.24 9.16
C ASP A 64 24.78 -17.62 7.86
N ASN A 65 24.09 -16.46 7.94
CA ASN A 65 23.48 -15.77 6.80
C ASN A 65 22.56 -16.70 5.99
N THR A 66 21.86 -17.61 6.68
CA THR A 66 20.99 -18.62 6.03
C THR A 66 19.53 -18.28 6.14
N GLU A 67 19.14 -17.40 7.08
CA GLU A 67 17.75 -17.03 7.31
C GLU A 67 17.54 -15.53 7.13
N ILE A 68 16.37 -15.20 6.63
CA ILE A 68 15.95 -13.79 6.50
C ILE A 68 15.27 -13.40 7.81
N ASN A 69 15.92 -12.55 8.60
CA ASN A 69 15.42 -12.09 9.90
C ASN A 69 14.56 -10.84 9.81
N GLY A 70 14.80 -10.02 8.81
CA GLY A 70 14.02 -8.81 8.57
C GLY A 70 14.13 -8.39 7.13
N VAL A 71 13.16 -7.61 6.69
CA VAL A 71 13.16 -7.00 5.36
C VAL A 71 12.82 -5.52 5.47
N LEU A 72 13.39 -4.73 4.58
CA LEU A 72 12.95 -3.37 4.37
C LEU A 72 11.82 -3.42 3.35
N ALA A 73 10.60 -3.19 3.82
CA ALA A 73 9.41 -3.20 2.99
C ALA A 73 9.08 -1.79 2.53
N THR A 74 8.89 -1.60 1.24
CA THR A 74 8.42 -0.34 0.66
C THR A 74 7.08 -0.60 0.01
N ILE A 75 6.05 0.08 0.51
CA ILE A 75 4.69 -0.02 -0.02
C ILE A 75 4.41 1.26 -0.80
N GLU A 76 4.01 1.11 -2.05
CA GLU A 76 3.53 2.22 -2.86
C GLU A 76 2.01 2.20 -2.88
N ILE A 77 1.40 3.34 -2.59
CA ILE A 77 -0.05 3.50 -2.66
C ILE A 77 -0.36 4.57 -3.69
N GLN A 78 -1.19 4.21 -4.67
CA GLN A 78 -1.70 5.13 -5.67
C GLN A 78 -3.21 5.20 -5.53
N ILE A 79 -3.73 6.42 -5.44
CA ILE A 79 -5.17 6.66 -5.31
C ILE A 79 -5.64 7.38 -6.57
N PHE A 80 -6.56 6.75 -7.30
CA PHE A 80 -7.16 7.31 -8.51
C PHE A 80 -8.60 7.70 -8.17
N SER A 81 -8.97 8.95 -8.40
CA SER A 81 -10.33 9.43 -8.15
C SER A 81 -10.68 10.56 -9.12
N ASN A 82 -11.95 10.68 -9.47
CA ASN A 82 -12.45 11.79 -10.25
C ASN A 82 -13.00 12.93 -9.39
N ASN A 83 -12.85 12.84 -8.06
CA ASN A 83 -13.31 13.84 -7.10
C ASN A 83 -12.15 14.25 -6.21
N TYR A 84 -11.82 15.56 -6.21
CA TYR A 84 -10.68 16.06 -5.44
C TYR A 84 -10.85 15.85 -3.93
N ASN A 85 -12.04 16.13 -3.40
CA ASN A 85 -12.31 15.99 -1.97
C ASN A 85 -12.20 14.52 -1.53
N GLU A 86 -12.68 13.60 -2.36
CA GLU A 86 -12.54 12.17 -2.10
C GLU A 86 -11.07 11.76 -2.12
N SER A 87 -10.29 12.27 -3.07
CA SER A 87 -8.84 12.03 -3.13
C SER A 87 -8.16 12.46 -1.83
N GLN A 88 -8.51 13.64 -1.30
CA GLN A 88 -7.93 14.15 -0.07
C GLN A 88 -8.33 13.31 1.14
N SER A 89 -9.58 12.86 1.19
CA SER A 89 -10.05 12.00 2.28
C SER A 89 -9.35 10.65 2.26
N LEU A 90 -9.27 10.01 1.11
CA LEU A 90 -8.58 8.72 0.98
C LEU A 90 -7.10 8.85 1.29
N ARG A 91 -6.47 9.94 0.86
CA ARG A 91 -5.06 10.23 1.17
C ARG A 91 -4.84 10.29 2.68
N THR A 92 -5.68 11.04 3.38
CA THR A 92 -5.56 11.19 4.84
C THR A 92 -5.76 9.87 5.56
N ILE A 93 -6.78 9.10 5.17
CA ILE A 93 -7.09 7.82 5.80
C ILE A 93 -5.94 6.82 5.59
N THR A 94 -5.41 6.73 4.37
CA THR A 94 -4.32 5.81 4.08
C THR A 94 -3.05 6.20 4.79
N LEU A 95 -2.73 7.49 4.85
CA LEU A 95 -1.57 7.99 5.59
C LEU A 95 -1.68 7.64 7.07
N ASP A 96 -2.82 7.91 7.69
CA ASP A 96 -3.04 7.61 9.12
C ASP A 96 -2.92 6.10 9.38
N CYS A 97 -3.48 5.27 8.51
CA CYS A 97 -3.41 3.83 8.63
C CYS A 97 -1.94 3.35 8.56
N MET A 98 -1.18 3.83 7.59
CA MET A 98 0.21 3.43 7.43
C MET A 98 1.08 3.91 8.60
N LYS A 99 0.79 5.08 9.17
CA LYS A 99 1.48 5.55 10.37
C LYS A 99 1.15 4.68 11.58
N LYS A 100 -0.08 4.23 11.72
CA LYS A 100 -0.46 3.28 12.78
C LYS A 100 0.25 1.94 12.62
N LEU A 101 0.52 1.53 11.38
CA LEU A 101 1.32 0.33 11.09
C LEU A 101 2.83 0.60 11.20
N ARG A 102 3.22 1.77 11.71
CA ARG A 102 4.60 2.15 11.99
C ARG A 102 5.48 2.31 10.76
N PHE A 103 4.89 2.65 9.61
CA PHE A 103 5.65 2.97 8.41
C PHE A 103 6.14 4.42 8.46
N ASN A 104 7.36 4.62 7.99
CA ASN A 104 7.88 5.95 7.67
C ASN A 104 7.38 6.37 6.29
N VAL A 105 7.39 7.66 6.01
CA VAL A 105 6.87 8.21 4.76
C VAL A 105 7.97 8.92 3.99
N PRO A 106 8.85 8.17 3.28
CA PRO A 106 9.94 8.81 2.51
C PRO A 106 9.43 9.64 1.34
N MET A 107 8.22 9.36 0.85
CA MET A 107 7.58 10.13 -0.21
C MET A 107 6.16 10.45 0.24
N LEU A 108 5.98 11.70 0.72
CA LEU A 108 4.68 12.16 1.19
C LEU A 108 3.65 12.13 0.07
N PRO A 109 2.37 11.81 0.38
CA PRO A 109 1.34 11.78 -0.64
C PRO A 109 1.08 13.15 -1.23
N VAL A 110 1.12 13.23 -2.55
CA VAL A 110 0.83 14.45 -3.31
C VAL A 110 -0.21 14.10 -4.37
N THR A 111 -1.26 14.91 -4.44
CA THR A 111 -2.33 14.73 -5.42
C THR A 111 -2.06 15.63 -6.62
N THR A 112 -2.05 15.04 -7.81
CA THR A 112 -1.88 15.77 -9.08
C THR A 112 -3.14 15.65 -9.93
N ASN A 113 -3.47 16.72 -10.62
CA ASN A 113 -4.59 16.74 -11.56
C ASN A 113 -4.10 16.22 -12.91
N GLN A 114 -4.70 15.11 -13.37
CA GLN A 114 -4.34 14.46 -14.64
C GLN A 114 -5.33 14.80 -15.76
N GLY A 115 -6.23 15.76 -15.54
CA GLY A 115 -7.27 16.14 -16.49
C GLY A 115 -8.60 15.48 -16.14
N ASP A 116 -8.74 14.21 -16.45
CA ASP A 116 -9.98 13.46 -16.22
C ASP A 116 -10.06 12.82 -14.84
N TYR A 117 -8.95 12.78 -14.11
CA TYR A 117 -8.89 12.17 -12.79
C TYR A 117 -7.77 12.81 -11.97
N PHE A 118 -7.80 12.56 -10.66
CA PHE A 118 -6.73 12.95 -9.74
C PHE A 118 -5.95 11.71 -9.35
N LEU A 119 -4.63 11.84 -9.30
CA LEU A 119 -3.72 10.77 -8.91
C LEU A 119 -2.93 11.19 -7.69
N THR A 120 -3.01 10.41 -6.62
CA THR A 120 -2.20 10.58 -5.41
C THR A 120 -1.23 9.42 -5.33
N ILE A 121 0.06 9.72 -5.21
CA ILE A 121 1.10 8.69 -5.05
C ILE A 121 1.84 8.95 -3.74
N ALA A 122 2.04 7.88 -2.96
CA ALA A 122 2.82 7.92 -1.74
C ALA A 122 3.64 6.65 -1.62
N ARG A 123 4.75 6.73 -0.91
CA ARG A 123 5.56 5.55 -0.57
C ARG A 123 5.78 5.51 0.93
N TYR A 124 5.70 4.31 1.47
CA TYR A 124 5.81 4.04 2.89
C TYR A 124 6.85 2.94 3.09
N ARG A 125 7.69 3.12 4.09
CA ARG A 125 8.82 2.21 4.30
C ARG A 125 8.92 1.81 5.76
N ARG A 126 9.15 0.51 5.99
CA ARG A 126 9.32 -0.02 7.33
C ARG A 126 10.21 -1.26 7.29
N VAL A 127 11.04 -1.43 8.32
CA VAL A 127 11.70 -2.71 8.55
C VAL A 127 10.70 -3.63 9.25
N VAL A 128 10.48 -4.81 8.68
CA VAL A 128 9.53 -5.81 9.18
C VAL A 128 10.30 -7.07 9.50
N GLY A 129 10.10 -7.60 10.72
CA GLY A 129 10.65 -8.88 11.13
C GLY A 129 9.60 -9.98 11.07
N GLY A 130 10.03 -11.23 10.98
CA GLY A 130 9.13 -12.38 10.92
C GLY A 130 8.23 -12.55 12.15
N GLY A 131 8.61 -11.94 13.28
CA GLY A 131 7.82 -11.94 14.50
C GLY A 131 6.88 -10.75 14.68
N ASP A 132 6.79 -9.85 13.69
CA ASP A 132 5.93 -8.67 13.77
C ASP A 132 4.47 -9.06 13.53
N SER A 133 3.76 -9.33 14.62
CA SER A 133 2.40 -9.88 14.59
C SER A 133 1.36 -8.93 14.00
N ASP A 134 1.67 -7.64 13.85
CA ASP A 134 0.77 -6.70 13.20
C ASP A 134 0.73 -6.88 11.67
N LEU A 135 1.76 -7.46 11.07
CA LEU A 135 1.82 -7.68 9.62
C LEU A 135 2.03 -9.13 9.23
N ILE A 136 2.50 -9.96 10.13
CA ILE A 136 2.83 -11.36 9.84
C ILE A 136 1.95 -12.26 10.69
N THR A 137 1.24 -13.15 10.02
CA THR A 137 0.39 -14.15 10.68
C THR A 137 1.21 -15.44 10.84
N GLU A 138 1.30 -15.96 12.07
CA GLU A 138 1.93 -17.25 12.30
C GLU A 138 0.98 -18.36 11.84
N LEU A 139 1.58 -19.35 11.20
CA LEU A 139 0.85 -20.54 10.74
C LEU A 139 0.84 -21.62 11.82
#